data_8b792571b6c39cb78ac610d19e639921
#
_entry.id   8b792571b6c39cb78ac610d19e639921
#
_cell.length_a   1.000
_cell.length_b   1.000
_cell.length_c   1.000
_cell.angle_alpha   90.00
_cell.angle_beta   90.00
_cell.angle_gamma   90.00
#
_symmetry.space_group_name_H-M   'P 1'
#
loop_
_entity.id
_entity.type
_entity.pdbx_description
1 polymer ?
#
loop_
_entity_poly.entity_id
_entity_poly.type
_entity_poly.pdbx_seq_one_letter_code
_entity_poly.pdbx_strand_id
1 'polypeptide(L)'
;QKDSEFKVVTIPDVPGFKITKVIGLVNGLSPRTRGIGGVIRGALQSIGGGEITAFTSEIEKARVDAVSRAIRQARKRGANAIVGLDMETSDMGGEASYITLVSATGTAVVIEAV
;
A
#
# COMPACT_ATOMS: atom_id res chain seq x y z
N GLN A 1 -13.62 16.90 -10.49
CA GLN A 1 -13.17 17.49 -9.92
C GLN A 1 -12.84 17.30 -8.56
N LYS A 2 -12.96 18.17 -7.81
CA LYS A 2 -12.56 18.01 -6.53
C LYS A 2 -13.28 17.02 -5.81
N ASP A 3 -14.45 16.85 -6.04
CA ASP A 3 -15.20 15.91 -5.33
C ASP A 3 -14.70 14.52 -5.64
N SER A 4 -13.97 14.36 -6.69
CA SER A 4 -13.47 13.06 -7.02
C SER A 4 -12.18 12.75 -6.26
N GLU A 5 -11.69 13.70 -5.49
CA GLU A 5 -10.48 13.46 -4.74
C GLU A 5 -10.73 12.46 -3.63
N PHE A 6 -9.99 11.37 -3.67
CA PHE A 6 -10.14 10.31 -2.69
C PHE A 6 -9.22 10.61 -1.51
N LYS A 7 -9.75 10.54 -0.30
CA LYS A 7 -8.95 10.84 0.88
C LYS A 7 -8.54 9.56 1.58
N VAL A 8 -7.28 9.49 1.93
CA VAL A 8 -6.74 8.34 2.65
C VAL A 8 -6.01 8.88 3.86
N VAL A 9 -6.42 8.47 5.04
CA VAL A 9 -5.80 8.92 6.27
C VAL A 9 -5.55 7.74 7.19
N THR A 10 -4.58 7.89 8.07
CA THR A 10 -4.27 6.85 9.04
C THR A 10 -5.02 7.05 10.35
N ILE A 11 -5.63 8.22 10.52
CA ILE A 11 -6.42 8.46 11.72
C ILE A 11 -7.86 8.00 11.49
N PRO A 12 -8.66 7.90 12.55
CA PRO A 12 -10.01 7.31 12.40
C PRO A 12 -11.05 8.22 11.78
N ASP A 13 -10.73 9.47 11.52
CA ASP A 13 -11.70 10.33 10.87
C ASP A 13 -10.96 11.34 10.00
N VAL A 14 -11.70 12.12 9.24
CA VAL A 14 -11.14 13.12 8.34
C VAL A 14 -11.61 14.50 8.83
N PRO A 15 -10.71 15.32 9.35
CA PRO A 15 -11.10 16.63 9.85
C PRO A 15 -11.79 17.45 8.76
N GLY A 16 -12.86 18.12 9.14
CA GLY A 16 -13.64 18.88 8.18
C GLY A 16 -14.70 18.09 7.47
N PHE A 17 -14.77 16.78 7.75
CA PHE A 17 -15.71 15.89 7.11
C PHE A 17 -16.36 15.02 8.18
N LYS A 18 -17.47 14.43 7.83
CA LYS A 18 -18.10 13.46 8.73
C LYS A 18 -18.33 12.19 7.96
N ILE A 19 -18.22 11.06 8.63
CA ILE A 19 -18.46 9.77 8.03
C ILE A 19 -19.96 9.53 8.04
N THR A 20 -20.53 9.37 6.85
CA THR A 20 -21.96 9.13 6.73
C THR A 20 -22.29 7.68 6.50
N LYS A 21 -21.31 6.88 6.10
CA LYS A 21 -21.55 5.46 5.89
C LYS A 21 -20.24 4.72 5.97
N VAL A 22 -20.27 3.59 6.64
CA VAL A 22 -19.10 2.72 6.70
C VAL A 22 -19.31 1.59 5.70
N ILE A 23 -18.41 1.51 4.73
CA ILE A 23 -18.50 0.48 3.71
C ILE A 23 -17.89 -0.82 4.22
N GLY A 24 -16.72 -0.73 4.82
CA GLY A 24 -16.09 -1.91 5.39
C GLY A 24 -14.61 -1.95 5.16
N LEU A 25 -14.04 -3.09 5.49
CA LEU A 25 -12.60 -3.28 5.42
C LEU A 25 -12.12 -3.40 3.98
N VAL A 26 -11.01 -2.76 3.67
CA VAL A 26 -10.32 -2.96 2.41
C VAL A 26 -8.88 -3.29 2.70
N ASN A 27 -8.28 -4.03 1.80
CA ASN A 27 -6.92 -4.49 2.00
C ASN A 27 -6.24 -4.60 0.65
N GLY A 28 -5.24 -3.78 0.42
CA GLY A 28 -4.46 -3.83 -0.80
C GLY A 28 -3.16 -4.58 -0.53
N LEU A 29 -2.86 -5.56 -1.34
CA LEU A 29 -1.65 -6.35 -1.19
C LEU A 29 -0.76 -6.14 -2.39
N SER A 30 0.52 -5.96 -2.15
CA SER A 30 1.49 -5.81 -3.22
C SER A 30 2.70 -6.69 -2.92
N PRO A 31 2.75 -7.87 -3.52
CA PRO A 31 3.92 -8.73 -3.32
C PRO A 31 5.05 -8.28 -4.22
N ARG A 32 6.25 -8.32 -3.69
CA ARG A 32 7.46 -8.06 -4.45
C ARG A 32 8.42 -9.18 -4.16
N THR A 33 9.06 -9.66 -5.21
CA THR A 33 9.99 -10.74 -5.03
C THR A 33 11.36 -10.31 -5.50
N ARG A 34 12.35 -10.71 -4.76
CA ARG A 34 13.70 -10.47 -5.19
C ARG A 34 14.17 -11.57 -6.12
N GLY A 35 13.52 -12.72 -6.04
CA GLY A 35 13.71 -13.79 -6.98
C GLY A 35 15.13 -14.02 -7.44
N ILE A 36 15.27 -14.85 -8.46
CA ILE A 36 16.58 -15.17 -8.98
C ILE A 36 17.22 -13.95 -9.60
N GLY A 37 16.46 -13.21 -10.39
CA GLY A 37 17.01 -12.02 -11.02
C GLY A 37 17.45 -11.00 -10.01
N GLY A 38 16.67 -10.84 -8.95
CA GLY A 38 17.03 -9.91 -7.91
C GLY A 38 18.26 -10.32 -7.15
N VAL A 39 18.38 -11.62 -6.90
CA VAL A 39 19.54 -12.10 -6.18
C VAL A 39 20.81 -11.88 -7.00
N ILE A 40 20.77 -12.22 -8.28
CA ILE A 40 21.93 -12.04 -9.13
C ILE A 40 22.28 -10.58 -9.23
N ARG A 41 21.28 -9.74 -9.46
CA ARG A 41 21.55 -8.33 -9.57
C ARG A 41 22.09 -7.79 -8.27
N GLY A 42 21.55 -8.23 -7.14
CA GLY A 42 22.03 -7.80 -5.87
C GLY A 42 23.48 -8.14 -5.63
N ALA A 43 23.86 -9.34 -6.05
CA ALA A 43 25.24 -9.76 -5.89
C ALA A 43 26.19 -8.84 -6.66
N LEU A 44 25.76 -8.42 -7.83
CA LEU A 44 26.58 -7.53 -8.62
C LEU A 44 26.59 -6.13 -8.06
N GLN A 45 25.47 -5.67 -7.57
CA GLN A 45 25.36 -4.30 -7.12
C GLN A 45 25.84 -4.08 -5.70
N SER A 46 25.94 -5.15 -4.94
CA SER A 46 26.36 -5.00 -3.57
C SER A 46 27.75 -4.38 -3.47
N ILE A 47 28.55 -4.55 -4.51
CA ILE A 47 29.87 -3.97 -4.52
C ILE A 47 29.78 -2.46 -4.45
N GLY A 48 28.81 -1.89 -5.12
CA GLY A 48 28.67 -0.44 -5.13
C GLY A 48 27.57 0.11 -4.24
N GLY A 49 26.91 -0.76 -3.49
CA GLY A 49 25.81 -0.29 -2.65
C GLY A 49 24.50 -0.13 -3.40
N GLY A 50 24.48 -0.42 -4.69
CA GLY A 50 23.27 -0.23 -5.47
C GLY A 50 22.17 -1.19 -5.09
N GLU A 51 22.53 -2.33 -4.49
CA GLU A 51 21.54 -3.29 -4.09
C GLU A 51 20.57 -2.71 -3.09
N ILE A 52 21.08 -2.01 -2.08
CA ILE A 52 20.22 -1.43 -1.06
C ILE A 52 19.31 -0.39 -1.67
N THR A 53 19.84 0.45 -2.54
CA THR A 53 19.03 1.47 -3.18
C THR A 53 17.95 0.85 -4.05
N ALA A 54 18.30 -0.17 -4.82
CA ALA A 54 17.32 -0.80 -5.71
C ALA A 54 16.20 -1.46 -4.91
N PHE A 55 16.55 -2.12 -3.81
CA PHE A 55 15.55 -2.79 -3.01
C PHE A 55 14.63 -1.78 -2.33
N THR A 56 15.20 -0.69 -1.81
CA THR A 56 14.40 0.35 -1.19
C THR A 56 13.42 0.93 -2.19
N SER A 57 13.87 1.14 -3.42
CA SER A 57 12.99 1.67 -4.46
C SER A 57 11.83 0.71 -4.74
N GLU A 58 12.09 -0.60 -4.76
CA GLU A 58 11.03 -1.56 -4.98
C GLU A 58 10.02 -1.57 -3.84
N ILE A 59 10.50 -1.43 -2.60
CA ILE A 59 9.60 -1.39 -1.46
C ILE A 59 8.74 -0.14 -1.52
N GLU A 60 9.31 1.00 -1.92
CA GLU A 60 8.53 2.21 -2.03
C GLU A 60 7.43 2.05 -3.09
N LYS A 61 7.77 1.43 -4.21
CA LYS A 61 6.77 1.19 -5.25
C LYS A 61 5.68 0.25 -4.74
N ALA A 62 6.07 -0.75 -3.96
CA ALA A 62 5.10 -1.69 -3.42
C ALA A 62 4.14 -1.00 -2.46
N ARG A 63 4.64 -0.04 -1.67
CA ARG A 63 3.78 0.68 -0.74
C ARG A 63 2.76 1.51 -1.50
N VAL A 64 3.19 2.21 -2.53
CA VAL A 64 2.27 2.99 -3.34
C VAL A 64 1.26 2.08 -4.02
N ASP A 65 1.71 0.94 -4.51
CA ASP A 65 0.84 0.00 -5.19
C ASP A 65 -0.20 -0.59 -4.23
N ALA A 66 0.22 -0.91 -3.01
CA ALA A 66 -0.70 -1.47 -2.03
C ALA A 66 -1.81 -0.47 -1.71
N VAL A 67 -1.46 0.80 -1.53
CA VAL A 67 -2.45 1.83 -1.25
C VAL A 67 -3.37 2.01 -2.46
N SER A 68 -2.81 2.00 -3.67
CA SER A 68 -3.62 2.13 -4.87
C SER A 68 -4.63 1.00 -4.99
N ARG A 69 -4.23 -0.21 -4.63
CA ARG A 69 -5.14 -1.35 -4.70
C ARG A 69 -6.26 -1.22 -3.67
N ALA A 70 -5.93 -0.73 -2.48
CA ALA A 70 -6.95 -0.52 -1.46
C ALA A 70 -7.93 0.56 -1.91
N ILE A 71 -7.43 1.64 -2.51
CA ILE A 71 -8.29 2.70 -3.01
C ILE A 71 -9.22 2.15 -4.09
N ARG A 72 -8.68 1.32 -4.98
CA ARG A 72 -9.48 0.76 -6.05
C ARG A 72 -10.61 -0.10 -5.50
N GLN A 73 -10.31 -0.91 -4.49
CA GLN A 73 -11.33 -1.72 -3.85
C GLN A 73 -12.40 -0.83 -3.22
N ALA A 74 -11.98 0.24 -2.55
CA ALA A 74 -12.91 1.13 -1.88
C ALA A 74 -13.81 1.84 -2.89
N ARG A 75 -13.23 2.31 -3.98
CA ARG A 75 -14.02 3.00 -5.01
C ARG A 75 -15.05 2.09 -5.64
N LYS A 76 -14.68 0.84 -5.86
CA LYS A 76 -15.62 -0.10 -6.46
C LYS A 76 -16.82 -0.35 -5.56
N ARG A 77 -16.66 -0.15 -4.27
CA ARG A 77 -17.72 -0.37 -3.31
C ARG A 77 -18.47 0.92 -2.97
N GLY A 78 -18.12 2.02 -3.63
CA GLY A 78 -18.83 3.27 -3.45
C GLY A 78 -18.25 4.21 -2.41
N ALA A 79 -17.10 3.91 -1.88
CA ALA A 79 -16.47 4.75 -0.86
C ALA A 79 -15.75 5.92 -1.51
N ASN A 80 -15.57 6.99 -0.74
CA ASN A 80 -14.76 8.10 -1.19
C ASN A 80 -13.63 8.42 -0.23
N ALA A 81 -13.41 7.56 0.75
CA ALA A 81 -12.29 7.74 1.67
C ALA A 81 -11.93 6.42 2.32
N ILE A 82 -10.69 6.34 2.80
CA ILE A 82 -10.25 5.25 3.64
C ILE A 82 -9.69 5.88 4.90
N VAL A 83 -10.17 5.44 6.05
CA VAL A 83 -9.68 5.92 7.33
C VAL A 83 -9.00 4.78 8.06
N GLY A 84 -8.17 5.12 9.01
CA GLY A 84 -7.48 4.12 9.81
C GLY A 84 -6.53 3.27 9.01
N LEU A 85 -5.90 3.84 7.98
CA LEU A 85 -5.01 3.07 7.15
C LEU A 85 -3.80 2.60 7.95
N ASP A 86 -3.47 1.34 7.81
CA ASP A 86 -2.31 0.75 8.46
C ASP A 86 -1.55 -0.01 7.39
N MET A 87 -0.24 0.12 7.40
CA MET A 87 0.58 -0.55 6.41
C MET A 87 1.55 -1.47 7.10
N GLU A 88 1.71 -2.65 6.53
CA GLU A 88 2.63 -3.63 7.06
C GLU A 88 3.49 -4.18 5.95
N THR A 89 4.71 -4.52 6.28
CA THR A 89 5.63 -5.14 5.35
C THR A 89 6.10 -6.42 5.99
N SER A 90 5.91 -7.52 5.29
CA SER A 90 6.29 -8.84 5.80
C SER A 90 7.22 -9.51 4.81
N ASP A 91 8.30 -10.07 5.30
CA ASP A 91 9.20 -10.83 4.47
C ASP A 91 8.82 -12.29 4.59
N MET A 92 8.67 -12.93 3.44
CA MET A 92 8.27 -14.31 3.39
C MET A 92 9.17 -15.04 2.41
N GLY A 93 9.21 -16.34 2.53
CA GLY A 93 9.98 -17.11 1.60
C GLY A 93 11.19 -17.75 2.25
N GLY A 94 11.86 -18.59 1.48
CA GLY A 94 12.99 -19.29 1.98
C GLY A 94 14.30 -18.70 1.52
N GLU A 95 15.33 -19.50 1.56
CA GLU A 95 16.65 -19.01 1.24
C GLU A 95 16.82 -18.70 -0.23
N ALA A 96 16.13 -19.42 -1.08
CA ALA A 96 16.32 -19.28 -2.51
C ALA A 96 15.53 -18.14 -3.12
N SER A 97 14.47 -17.72 -2.47
CA SER A 97 13.68 -16.61 -3.00
C SER A 97 13.06 -15.88 -1.85
N TYR A 98 13.00 -14.58 -1.99
CA TYR A 98 12.43 -13.73 -0.98
C TYR A 98 11.23 -13.00 -1.54
N ILE A 99 10.16 -13.03 -0.80
CA ILE A 99 8.96 -12.32 -1.16
C ILE A 99 8.70 -11.33 -0.04
N THR A 100 8.59 -10.08 -0.40
CA THR A 100 8.21 -9.04 0.54
C THR A 100 6.77 -8.67 0.21
N LEU A 101 5.91 -8.80 1.19
CA LEU A 101 4.51 -8.50 1.00
C LEU A 101 4.20 -7.21 1.73
N VAL A 102 3.75 -6.22 0.99
CA VAL A 102 3.33 -4.96 1.57
C VAL A 102 1.81 -4.94 1.55
N SER A 103 1.20 -4.65 2.68
CA SER A 103 -0.25 -4.58 2.75
C SER A 103 -0.68 -3.22 3.28
N ALA A 104 -1.79 -2.74 2.74
CA ALA A 104 -2.41 -1.51 3.19
C ALA A 104 -3.84 -1.87 3.57
N THR A 105 -4.15 -1.76 4.84
CA THR A 105 -5.46 -2.16 5.36
C THR A 105 -6.13 -0.94 5.96
N GLY A 106 -7.40 -0.78 5.70
CA GLY A 106 -8.12 0.34 6.27
C GLY A 106 -9.62 0.13 6.16
N THR A 107 -10.36 1.14 6.56
CA THR A 107 -11.82 1.09 6.49
C THR A 107 -12.30 2.04 5.43
N ALA A 108 -13.01 1.51 4.45
CA ALA A 108 -13.59 2.33 3.39
C ALA A 108 -14.87 2.95 3.91
N VAL A 109 -15.02 4.24 3.70
CA VAL A 109 -16.15 4.99 4.21
C VAL A 109 -16.62 6.01 3.19
N VAL A 110 -17.82 6.51 3.39
CA VAL A 110 -18.30 7.65 2.64
C VAL A 110 -18.28 8.84 3.59
N ILE A 111 -17.65 9.92 3.17
CA ILE A 111 -17.56 11.13 3.97
C ILE A 111 -18.19 12.27 3.22
N GLU A 112 -18.66 13.26 3.98
CA GLU A 112 -19.23 14.46 3.44
C GLU A 112 -18.69 15.64 4.21
N ALA A 113 -18.51 16.76 3.52
CA ALA A 113 -18.02 17.96 4.18
C ALA A 113 -19.02 18.41 5.25
N VAL A 114 -18.49 18.89 6.34
CA VAL A 114 -19.31 19.33 7.45
C VAL A 114 -19.87 20.70 7.21
#